data_8d35361cc4973625db04bd3b459b160f
#
_entry.id   8d35361cc4973625db04bd3b459b160f
#
_cell.length_a   1.000
_cell.length_b   1.000
_cell.length_c   1.000
_cell.angle_alpha   90.00
_cell.angle_beta   90.00
_cell.angle_gamma   90.00
#
_symmetry.space_group_name_H-M   'P 1'
#
loop_
_entity.id
_entity.type
_entity.pdbx_description
1 polymer ?
#
loop_
_entity_poly.entity_id
_entity_poly.type
_entity_poly.pdbx_seq_one_letter_code
_entity_poly.pdbx_strand_id
1 'polypeptide(L)'
;MSESQLVEYKESWRDEYLKWICGFANAQGGVLYIGKRDDGSVCGVADSKKLMEDIPNKIASSMGIVCDVNLGIENGLEYIVIKAEPSKVPISYHC
;
A
#
# COMPACT_ATOMS: atom_id res chain seq x y z
N MET A 1 22.84 5.22 -11.25
CA MET A 1 21.68 4.52 -11.39
C MET A 1 20.68 4.80 -10.29
N SER A 2 19.49 4.92 -10.65
CA SER A 2 18.48 5.29 -9.68
C SER A 2 18.12 4.10 -8.82
N GLU A 3 17.72 4.40 -7.62
CA GLU A 3 17.13 3.42 -6.76
C GLU A 3 15.76 3.16 -7.21
N SER A 4 15.40 1.93 -7.37
CA SER A 4 14.04 1.63 -7.64
C SER A 4 13.32 1.42 -6.34
N GLN A 5 12.16 2.00 -6.23
CA GLN A 5 11.30 1.70 -5.11
C GLN A 5 10.80 0.27 -5.25
N LEU A 6 10.53 -0.35 -4.13
CA LEU A 6 9.92 -1.67 -4.13
C LEU A 6 8.47 -1.55 -4.55
N VAL A 7 8.00 -2.52 -5.31
CA VAL A 7 6.62 -2.53 -5.80
C VAL A 7 6.02 -3.89 -5.52
N GLU A 8 4.81 -3.88 -4.98
CA GLU A 8 4.10 -5.12 -4.69
C GLU A 8 2.67 -4.99 -5.19
N TYR A 9 2.15 -6.04 -5.83
CA TYR A 9 0.79 -6.08 -6.37
C TYR A 9 -0.02 -7.09 -5.60
N LYS A 10 -1.22 -6.69 -5.17
CA LYS A 10 -2.16 -7.58 -4.48
C LYS A 10 -3.54 -7.40 -5.10
N GLU A 11 -4.28 -8.49 -5.24
CA GLU A 11 -5.59 -8.43 -5.86
C GLU A 11 -6.67 -7.96 -4.90
N SER A 12 -6.45 -8.13 -3.60
CA SER A 12 -7.40 -7.68 -2.59
C SER A 12 -6.62 -7.21 -1.37
N TRP A 13 -7.33 -6.63 -0.40
CA TRP A 13 -6.68 -6.14 0.81
C TRP A 13 -6.74 -7.21 1.91
N ARG A 14 -5.62 -7.36 2.61
CA ARG A 14 -5.55 -8.11 3.85
C ARG A 14 -4.73 -7.31 4.84
N ASP A 15 -5.14 -7.33 6.10
CA ASP A 15 -4.43 -6.58 7.13
C ASP A 15 -2.97 -7.02 7.28
N GLU A 16 -2.67 -8.27 6.97
CA GLU A 16 -1.29 -8.75 7.05
C GLU A 16 -0.37 -8.03 6.06
N TYR A 17 -0.93 -7.35 5.07
CA TYR A 17 -0.12 -6.61 4.11
C TYR A 17 0.50 -5.35 4.71
N LEU A 18 0.09 -4.98 5.91
CA LEU A 18 0.74 -3.86 6.60
C LEU A 18 2.22 -4.14 6.81
N LYS A 19 2.61 -5.40 6.87
CA LYS A 19 4.04 -5.73 6.99
C LYS A 19 4.84 -5.30 5.76
N TRP A 20 4.22 -5.29 4.58
CA TRP A 20 4.88 -4.80 3.38
C TRP A 20 5.16 -3.31 3.49
N ILE A 21 4.17 -2.56 3.99
CA ILE A 21 4.31 -1.13 4.16
C ILE A 21 5.41 -0.83 5.17
N CYS A 22 5.45 -1.58 6.26
CA CYS A 22 6.51 -1.45 7.26
C CYS A 22 7.88 -1.73 6.63
N GLY A 23 7.98 -2.79 5.84
CA GLY A 23 9.23 -3.12 5.17
C GLY A 23 9.66 -2.04 4.20
N PHE A 24 8.72 -1.45 3.46
CA PHE A 24 9.03 -0.36 2.54
C PHE A 24 9.57 0.84 3.30
N ALA A 25 8.93 1.21 4.41
CA ALA A 25 9.34 2.37 5.19
C ALA A 25 10.72 2.17 5.82
N ASN A 26 11.08 0.93 6.13
CA ASN A 26 12.37 0.62 6.70
C ASN A 26 13.45 0.40 5.63
N ALA A 27 13.09 0.52 4.37
CA ALA A 27 14.03 0.36 3.26
C ALA A 27 14.05 1.64 2.45
N GLN A 28 13.87 1.54 1.15
CA GLN A 28 13.95 2.68 0.25
C GLN A 28 12.59 3.26 -0.11
N GLY A 29 11.56 2.87 0.63
CA GLY A 29 10.21 3.21 0.27
C GLY A 29 9.66 2.22 -0.72
N GLY A 30 8.38 2.34 -1.04
CA GLY A 30 7.77 1.42 -1.97
C GLY A 30 6.33 1.74 -2.24
N VAL A 31 5.75 0.98 -3.14
CA VAL A 31 4.36 1.16 -3.57
C VAL A 31 3.65 -0.18 -3.48
N LEU A 32 2.52 -0.19 -2.82
CA LEU A 32 1.67 -1.37 -2.73
C LEU A 32 0.37 -1.07 -3.48
N TYR A 33 0.07 -1.90 -4.46
CA TYR A 33 -1.17 -1.77 -5.24
C TYR A 33 -2.17 -2.82 -4.77
N ILE A 34 -3.39 -2.36 -4.51
CA ILE A 34 -4.50 -3.25 -4.14
C ILE A 34 -5.51 -3.21 -5.26
N GLY A 35 -5.83 -4.37 -5.82
CA GLY A 35 -6.71 -4.47 -6.98
C GLY A 35 -5.96 -4.70 -8.28
N LYS A 36 -4.71 -5.14 -8.19
CA LYS A 36 -3.91 -5.46 -9.37
C LYS A 36 -3.33 -6.85 -9.25
N ARG A 37 -3.18 -7.51 -10.39
CA ARG A 37 -2.55 -8.81 -10.47
C ARG A 37 -1.03 -8.68 -10.50
N ASP A 38 -0.34 -9.79 -10.38
CA ASP A 38 1.12 -9.79 -10.35
C ASP A 38 1.74 -9.17 -11.60
N ASP A 39 1.06 -9.19 -12.72
CA ASP A 39 1.58 -8.59 -13.94
C ASP A 39 1.27 -7.10 -14.03
N GLY A 40 0.66 -6.53 -13.01
CA GLY A 40 0.33 -5.11 -12.97
C GLY A 40 -1.02 -4.77 -13.59
N SER A 41 -1.72 -5.75 -14.15
CA SER A 41 -3.03 -5.47 -14.73
C SER A 41 -4.06 -5.27 -13.62
N VAL A 42 -5.04 -4.40 -13.89
CA VAL A 42 -6.05 -4.08 -12.88
C VAL A 42 -7.13 -5.14 -12.89
N CYS A 43 -7.39 -5.71 -11.73
CA CYS A 43 -8.52 -6.63 -11.56
C CYS A 43 -9.65 -5.97 -10.76
N GLY A 44 -9.37 -4.84 -10.13
CA GLY A 44 -10.37 -4.13 -9.36
C GLY A 44 -10.49 -4.63 -7.95
N VAL A 45 -11.01 -3.78 -7.08
CA VAL A 45 -11.25 -4.14 -5.69
C VAL A 45 -12.68 -3.72 -5.34
N ALA A 46 -13.40 -4.58 -4.60
CA ALA A 46 -14.81 -4.30 -4.31
C ALA A 46 -14.85 -3.22 -3.26
N ASP A 47 -14.83 -3.06 -2.23
CA ASP A 47 -15.07 -2.06 -1.23
C ASP A 47 -14.02 -0.96 -1.20
N SER A 48 -13.72 -0.39 -2.37
CA SER A 48 -12.65 0.60 -2.46
C SER A 48 -12.89 1.80 -1.54
N LYS A 49 -14.12 2.25 -1.46
CA LYS A 49 -14.45 3.41 -0.63
C LYS A 49 -14.15 3.14 0.84
N LYS A 50 -14.54 1.96 1.32
CA LYS A 50 -14.29 1.59 2.69
C LYS A 50 -12.79 1.42 2.94
N LEU A 51 -12.09 0.82 1.99
CA LEU A 51 -10.64 0.62 2.13
C LEU A 51 -9.89 1.94 2.12
N MET A 52 -10.33 2.92 1.32
CA MET A 52 -9.71 4.23 1.32
C MET A 52 -9.82 4.92 2.67
N GLU A 53 -10.81 4.53 3.45
CA GLU A 53 -10.99 5.04 4.80
C GLU A 53 -10.20 4.22 5.82
N ASP A 54 -10.29 2.90 5.69
CA ASP A 54 -9.71 2.00 6.68
C ASP A 54 -8.19 1.90 6.60
N ILE A 55 -7.63 1.86 5.39
CA ILE A 55 -6.20 1.62 5.24
C ILE A 55 -5.34 2.71 5.88
N PRO A 56 -5.61 4.01 5.65
CA PRO A 56 -4.81 5.03 6.33
C PRO A 56 -4.88 4.94 7.85
N ASN A 57 -6.06 4.61 8.37
CA ASN A 57 -6.22 4.49 9.82
C ASN A 57 -5.45 3.29 10.36
N LYS A 58 -5.45 2.18 9.64
CA LYS A 58 -4.72 1.00 10.06
C LYS A 58 -3.21 1.25 10.02
N ILE A 59 -2.73 1.96 9.01
CA ILE A 59 -1.32 2.29 8.92
C ILE A 59 -0.92 3.18 10.11
N ALA A 60 -1.70 4.21 10.38
CA ALA A 60 -1.38 5.11 11.48
C ALA A 60 -1.41 4.41 12.82
N SER A 61 -2.42 3.57 13.06
CA SER A 61 -2.55 2.94 14.38
C SER A 61 -1.54 1.82 14.58
N SER A 62 -1.10 1.13 13.53
CA SER A 62 -0.18 0.02 13.69
C SER A 62 1.28 0.44 13.63
N MET A 63 1.60 1.52 12.92
CA MET A 63 3.00 1.91 12.69
C MET A 63 3.30 3.36 13.06
N GLY A 64 2.26 4.16 13.27
CA GLY A 64 2.48 5.56 13.62
C GLY A 64 3.00 6.43 12.48
N ILE A 65 2.84 5.99 11.24
CA ILE A 65 3.28 6.77 10.09
C ILE A 65 2.09 7.09 9.20
N VAL A 66 2.31 8.02 8.28
CA VAL A 66 1.31 8.42 7.32
C VAL A 66 1.83 8.08 5.93
N CYS A 67 1.02 7.39 5.14
CA CYS A 67 1.35 7.07 3.77
C CYS A 67 0.36 7.73 2.84
N ASP A 68 0.79 7.97 1.60
CA ASP A 68 -0.13 8.44 0.57
C ASP A 68 -0.98 7.27 0.11
N VAL A 69 -2.29 7.40 0.23
CA VAL A 69 -3.23 6.38 -0.21
C VAL A 69 -4.17 7.03 -1.22
N ASN A 70 -4.16 6.54 -2.44
CA ASN A 70 -4.93 7.13 -3.52
C ASN A 70 -5.73 6.08 -4.26
N LEU A 71 -6.84 6.52 -4.84
CA LEU A 71 -7.70 5.66 -5.62
C LEU A 71 -7.40 5.88 -7.11
N GLY A 72 -7.20 4.79 -7.84
CA GLY A 72 -7.06 4.86 -9.29
C GLY A 72 -8.23 4.14 -9.95
N ILE A 73 -8.48 4.50 -11.19
CA ILE A 73 -9.54 3.87 -11.98
C ILE A 73 -8.97 3.56 -13.35
N GLU A 74 -9.15 2.33 -13.80
CA GLU A 74 -8.71 1.94 -15.13
C GLU A 74 -9.74 0.98 -15.70
N ASN A 75 -10.27 1.31 -16.88
CA ASN A 75 -11.32 0.50 -17.54
C ASN A 75 -12.52 0.26 -16.63
N GLY A 76 -12.88 1.27 -15.83
CA GLY A 76 -14.02 1.14 -14.93
C GLY A 76 -13.75 0.35 -13.66
N LEU A 77 -12.54 -0.12 -13.48
CA LEU A 77 -12.17 -0.89 -12.29
C LEU A 77 -11.35 -0.01 -11.35
N GLU A 78 -11.66 -0.09 -10.07
CA GLU A 78 -10.99 0.73 -9.07
C GLU A 78 -9.89 -0.05 -8.39
N TYR A 79 -8.77 0.61 -8.16
CA TYR A 79 -7.66 0.02 -7.42
C TYR A 79 -7.10 1.08 -6.48
N ILE A 80 -6.31 0.64 -5.50
CA ILE A 80 -5.76 1.55 -4.49
C ILE A 80 -4.24 1.52 -4.58
N VAL A 81 -3.63 2.70 -4.49
CA VAL A 81 -2.18 2.85 -4.51
C VAL A 81 -1.73 3.36 -3.16
N ILE A 82 -0.89 2.60 -2.48
CA ILE A 82 -0.35 2.98 -1.19
C ILE A 82 1.13 3.23 -1.36
N LYS A 83 1.56 4.47 -1.10
CA LYS A 83 2.94 4.86 -1.30
C LYS A 83 3.60 5.11 0.04
N ALA A 84 4.63 4.37 0.35
CA ALA A 84 5.36 4.50 1.60
C ALA A 84 6.71 5.14 1.34
N GLU A 85 7.00 6.23 2.06
CA GLU A 85 8.30 6.89 1.97
C GLU A 85 9.27 6.23 2.93
N PRO A 86 10.57 6.28 2.64
CA PRO A 86 11.54 5.75 3.59
C PRO A 86 11.52 6.54 4.88
N SER A 87 11.54 5.86 6.01
CA SER A 87 11.53 6.50 7.30
C SER A 87 12.96 6.72 7.78
N LYS A 88 13.20 7.83 8.45
CA LYS A 88 14.53 8.12 9.00
C LYS A 88 14.82 7.31 10.25
N VAL A 89 13.78 6.80 10.88
CA VAL A 89 13.93 5.95 12.06
C VAL A 89 13.25 4.62 11.79
N PRO A 90 13.72 3.54 12.43
CA PRO A 90 13.08 2.23 12.21
C PRO A 90 11.61 2.26 12.63
N ILE A 91 10.80 1.58 11.84
CA ILE A 91 9.37 1.48 12.09
C ILE A 91 9.08 0.05 12.55
N SER A 92 8.30 -0.07 13.62
CA SER A 92 7.85 -1.36 14.09
C SER A 92 6.41 -1.59 13.68
N TYR A 93 6.12 -2.80 13.27
CA TYR A 93 4.76 -3.20 12.96
C TYR A 93 4.26 -4.13 14.05
N HIS A 94 3.15 -3.77 14.65
CA HIS A 94 2.54 -4.59 15.70
C HIS A 94 1.27 -5.20 15.16
N CYS A 95 1.22 -6.48 15.12
CA CYS A 95 0.01 -7.19 14.71
C CYS A 95 -1.04 -7.14 15.80
#